data_ae7c5d5af2bc7b99e063a26ae3f059ad
#
_entry.id   ae7c5d5af2bc7b99e063a26ae3f059ad
#
_cell.length_a   1.000
_cell.length_b   1.000
_cell.length_c   1.000
_cell.angle_alpha   90.00
_cell.angle_beta   90.00
_cell.angle_gamma   90.00
#
_symmetry.space_group_name_H-M   'P 1'
#
loop_
_entity.id
_entity.type
_entity.pdbx_description
1 polymer ?
#
loop_
_entity_poly.entity_id
_entity_poly.type
_entity_poly.pdbx_seq_one_letter_code
_entity_poly.pdbx_strand_id
1 'polypeptide(L)'
;MPDLSPEALSPFLRESGLVFETTTRTEVTGTIDAGPAHHTPWGVVHGGLYATAAESTTSVGASLAVADEGMFAVGLSNHTDFIRAHKEGRLHVKAWPIHQGRTGQLWQCDITREDGKLVAQGRVRLQNVSLPSADA
;
A
#
# COMPACT_ATOMS: atom_id res chain seq x y z
N MET A 1 4.70 -4.52 15.72
CA MET A 1 4.67 -4.26 14.26
C MET A 1 5.09 -5.53 13.53
N PRO A 2 4.36 -5.97 12.50
CA PRO A 2 4.79 -7.14 11.74
C PRO A 2 6.10 -6.90 11.01
N ASP A 3 6.80 -7.97 10.72
CA ASP A 3 8.02 -7.94 9.91
C ASP A 3 7.61 -7.72 8.43
N LEU A 4 8.11 -6.64 7.84
CA LEU A 4 7.82 -6.25 6.47
C LEU A 4 8.97 -6.58 5.50
N SER A 5 9.95 -7.37 5.95
CA SER A 5 10.99 -7.85 5.05
C SER A 5 10.39 -8.77 3.98
N PRO A 6 10.96 -8.79 2.76
CA PRO A 6 10.40 -9.61 1.69
C PRO A 6 10.21 -11.08 2.07
N GLU A 7 11.10 -11.63 2.90
CA GLU A 7 11.06 -13.01 3.32
C GLU A 7 9.87 -13.32 4.26
N ALA A 8 9.42 -12.31 4.99
CA ALA A 8 8.32 -12.44 5.96
C ALA A 8 6.95 -12.20 5.35
N LEU A 9 6.89 -11.61 4.16
CA LEU A 9 5.62 -11.32 3.50
C LEU A 9 4.96 -12.60 2.98
N SER A 10 3.63 -12.56 2.87
CA SER A 10 2.87 -13.65 2.26
C SER A 10 3.27 -13.84 0.80
N PRO A 11 3.02 -15.04 0.22
CA PRO A 11 3.28 -15.23 -1.21
C PRO A 11 2.61 -14.18 -2.09
N PHE A 12 1.39 -13.78 -1.75
CA PHE A 12 0.66 -12.75 -2.50
C PHE A 12 1.46 -11.42 -2.54
N LEU A 13 1.92 -10.94 -1.40
CA LEU A 13 2.67 -9.70 -1.34
C LEU A 13 4.07 -9.83 -1.95
N ARG A 14 4.71 -10.97 -1.79
CA ARG A 14 6.02 -11.21 -2.44
C ARG A 14 5.91 -11.14 -3.96
N GLU A 15 4.87 -11.75 -4.53
CA GLU A 15 4.66 -11.72 -5.99
C GLU A 15 4.33 -10.31 -6.49
N SER A 16 3.76 -9.45 -5.65
CA SER A 16 3.57 -8.05 -6.01
C SER A 16 4.89 -7.32 -6.21
N GLY A 17 5.96 -7.80 -5.59
CA GLY A 17 7.28 -7.17 -5.66
C GLY A 17 7.43 -5.93 -4.80
N LEU A 18 6.42 -5.59 -3.99
CA LEU A 18 6.48 -4.41 -3.13
C LEU A 18 7.54 -4.59 -2.04
N VAL A 19 8.49 -3.67 -2.02
CA VAL A 19 9.52 -3.59 -0.99
C VAL A 19 9.31 -2.31 -0.20
N PHE A 20 9.04 -2.43 1.10
CA PHE A 20 8.85 -1.27 1.98
C PHE A 20 10.19 -0.60 2.25
N GLU A 21 10.23 0.72 2.21
CA GLU A 21 11.43 1.51 2.53
C GLU A 21 11.23 2.32 3.81
N THR A 22 10.26 3.24 3.82
CA THR A 22 9.92 4.07 4.98
C THR A 22 8.57 3.64 5.51
N THR A 23 8.49 3.38 6.81
CA THR A 23 7.22 3.01 7.44
C THR A 23 7.06 3.81 8.73
N THR A 24 6.24 4.86 8.66
CA THR A 24 5.89 5.70 9.79
C THR A 24 4.38 5.87 9.86
N ARG A 25 3.90 6.51 10.90
CA ARG A 25 2.46 6.76 11.08
C ARG A 25 1.90 7.83 10.14
N THR A 26 2.76 8.55 9.41
CA THR A 26 2.34 9.62 8.50
C THR A 26 2.97 9.52 7.13
N GLU A 27 3.79 8.53 6.89
CA GLU A 27 4.40 8.31 5.58
C GLU A 27 4.85 6.86 5.44
N VAL A 28 4.44 6.23 4.36
CA VAL A 28 4.95 4.92 3.97
C VAL A 28 5.41 5.00 2.53
N THR A 29 6.65 4.57 2.29
CA THR A 29 7.19 4.50 0.93
C THR A 29 7.67 3.10 0.62
N GLY A 30 7.72 2.79 -0.65
CA GLY A 30 8.25 1.53 -1.13
C GLY A 30 8.52 1.58 -2.62
N THR A 31 9.01 0.48 -3.15
CA THR A 31 9.29 0.32 -4.58
C THR A 31 8.75 -0.99 -5.09
N ILE A 32 8.47 -1.03 -6.39
CA ILE A 32 8.15 -2.26 -7.11
C ILE A 32 8.98 -2.26 -8.40
N ASP A 33 9.74 -3.31 -8.61
CA ASP A 33 10.40 -3.53 -9.90
C ASP A 33 9.40 -4.28 -10.77
N ALA A 34 8.62 -3.53 -11.56
CA ALA A 34 7.55 -4.08 -12.36
C ALA A 34 8.07 -4.71 -13.65
N GLY A 35 7.43 -5.77 -14.07
CA GLY A 35 7.82 -6.48 -15.28
C GLY A 35 6.76 -7.49 -15.71
N PRO A 36 7.12 -8.42 -16.62
CA PRO A 36 6.17 -9.38 -17.22
C PRO A 36 5.35 -10.19 -16.21
N ALA A 37 5.91 -10.48 -15.03
CA ALA A 37 5.18 -11.21 -13.98
C ALA A 37 3.95 -10.47 -13.49
N HIS A 38 3.87 -9.15 -13.72
CA HIS A 38 2.79 -8.29 -13.27
C HIS A 38 1.83 -7.89 -14.40
N HIS A 39 1.99 -8.45 -15.59
CA HIS A 39 1.26 -7.97 -16.77
C HIS A 39 -0.16 -8.52 -16.88
N THR A 40 -1.02 -7.71 -17.48
CA THR A 40 -2.28 -8.16 -18.06
C THR A 40 -1.98 -8.96 -19.35
N PRO A 41 -2.99 -9.64 -19.94
CA PRO A 41 -2.79 -10.28 -21.24
C PRO A 41 -2.35 -9.32 -22.36
N TRP A 42 -2.51 -8.01 -22.18
CA TRP A 42 -2.12 -7.00 -23.15
C TRP A 42 -0.69 -6.47 -22.97
N GLY A 43 0.09 -7.06 -22.07
CA GLY A 43 1.51 -6.71 -21.90
C GLY A 43 1.80 -5.42 -21.15
N VAL A 44 0.87 -4.97 -20.33
CA VAL A 44 1.05 -3.82 -19.43
C VAL A 44 0.78 -4.24 -18.00
N VAL A 45 1.31 -3.51 -17.05
CA VAL A 45 1.13 -3.81 -15.63
C VAL A 45 -0.36 -3.81 -15.27
N HIS A 46 -0.77 -4.86 -14.59
CA HIS A 46 -2.14 -5.06 -14.13
C HIS A 46 -2.51 -4.00 -13.09
N GLY A 47 -3.69 -3.37 -13.26
CA GLY A 47 -4.17 -2.38 -12.31
C GLY A 47 -4.33 -2.90 -10.88
N GLY A 48 -4.58 -4.20 -10.73
CA GLY A 48 -4.62 -4.84 -9.41
C GLY A 48 -3.31 -4.73 -8.62
N LEU A 49 -2.17 -4.62 -9.31
CA LEU A 49 -0.89 -4.37 -8.65
C LEU A 49 -0.89 -3.01 -7.96
N TYR A 50 -1.39 -1.98 -8.64
CA TYR A 50 -1.46 -0.64 -8.07
C TYR A 50 -2.41 -0.59 -6.88
N ALA A 51 -3.57 -1.22 -7.00
CA ALA A 51 -4.53 -1.29 -5.90
C ALA A 51 -3.96 -2.05 -4.70
N THR A 52 -3.20 -3.12 -4.93
CA THR A 52 -2.51 -3.87 -3.86
C THR A 52 -1.46 -3.01 -3.16
N ALA A 53 -0.65 -2.26 -3.92
CA ALA A 53 0.35 -1.38 -3.35
C ALA A 53 -0.28 -0.27 -2.51
N ALA A 54 -1.37 0.34 -3.00
CA ALA A 54 -2.11 1.35 -2.28
C ALA A 54 -2.68 0.80 -0.97
N GLU A 55 -3.33 -0.38 -1.03
CA GLU A 55 -3.89 -1.02 0.16
C GLU A 55 -2.83 -1.35 1.20
N SER A 56 -1.73 -1.95 0.76
CA SER A 56 -0.68 -2.43 1.66
C SER A 56 0.05 -1.29 2.35
N THR A 57 0.42 -0.24 1.63
CA THR A 57 1.15 0.88 2.22
C THR A 57 0.28 1.71 3.16
N THR A 58 -0.97 1.98 2.78
CA THR A 58 -1.88 2.75 3.63
C THR A 58 -2.24 1.98 4.89
N SER A 59 -2.47 0.66 4.79
CA SER A 59 -2.78 -0.19 5.95
C SER A 59 -1.64 -0.20 6.97
N VAL A 60 -0.40 -0.26 6.50
CA VAL A 60 0.77 -0.24 7.39
C VAL A 60 0.86 1.09 8.12
N GLY A 61 0.79 2.21 7.42
CA GLY A 61 0.88 3.52 8.05
C GLY A 61 -0.27 3.80 8.98
N ALA A 62 -1.49 3.49 8.57
CA ALA A 62 -2.67 3.68 9.38
C ALA A 62 -2.65 2.82 10.65
N SER A 63 -2.15 1.59 10.56
CA SER A 63 -2.01 0.70 11.72
C SER A 63 -0.95 1.21 12.68
N LEU A 64 0.18 1.72 12.17
CA LEU A 64 1.20 2.34 13.00
C LEU A 64 0.66 3.54 13.77
N ALA A 65 -0.22 4.32 13.16
CA ALA A 65 -0.80 5.51 13.78
C ALA A 65 -1.63 5.20 15.03
N VAL A 66 -2.18 3.99 15.14
CA VAL A 66 -3.05 3.59 16.26
C VAL A 66 -2.48 2.43 17.07
N ALA A 67 -1.27 1.99 16.76
CA ALA A 67 -0.63 0.85 17.44
C ALA A 67 -0.46 1.10 18.95
N ASP A 68 -0.11 2.32 19.35
CA ASP A 68 0.08 2.68 20.75
C ASP A 68 -1.22 2.60 21.57
N GLU A 69 -2.37 2.59 20.91
CA GLU A 69 -3.68 2.46 21.52
C GLU A 69 -4.18 1.01 21.53
N GLY A 70 -3.33 0.05 21.15
CA GLY A 70 -3.72 -1.36 21.05
C GLY A 70 -4.64 -1.64 19.88
N MET A 71 -4.55 -0.86 18.81
CA MET A 71 -5.42 -0.94 17.65
C MET A 71 -4.62 -1.19 16.38
N PHE A 72 -5.31 -1.57 15.33
CA PHE A 72 -4.79 -1.59 13.96
C PHE A 72 -5.88 -1.09 13.01
N ALA A 73 -5.52 -0.82 11.77
CA ALA A 73 -6.48 -0.30 10.80
C ALA A 73 -6.82 -1.37 9.77
N VAL A 74 -8.12 -1.48 9.47
CA VAL A 74 -8.61 -2.38 8.42
C VAL A 74 -9.20 -1.56 7.28
N GLY A 75 -8.90 -1.95 6.05
CA GLY A 75 -9.41 -1.28 4.86
C GLY A 75 -10.91 -1.48 4.70
N LEU A 76 -11.61 -0.38 4.42
CA LEU A 76 -13.05 -0.40 4.12
C LEU A 76 -13.33 -0.20 2.64
N SER A 77 -12.54 0.64 1.99
CA SER A 77 -12.67 0.91 0.56
C SER A 77 -11.34 1.37 -0.02
N ASN A 78 -11.10 1.00 -1.25
CA ASN A 78 -9.91 1.35 -2.00
C ASN A 78 -10.36 1.82 -3.38
N HIS A 79 -10.16 3.10 -3.65
CA HIS A 79 -10.44 3.69 -4.95
C HIS A 79 -9.11 4.10 -5.59
N THR A 80 -8.66 3.32 -6.54
CA THR A 80 -7.39 3.56 -7.24
C THR A 80 -7.66 3.83 -8.72
N ASP A 81 -7.18 4.98 -9.19
CA ASP A 81 -7.24 5.36 -10.59
C ASP A 81 -5.95 4.95 -11.29
N PHE A 82 -6.08 4.30 -12.43
CA PHE A 82 -4.95 3.90 -13.28
C PHE A 82 -4.79 4.96 -14.35
N ILE A 83 -3.75 5.76 -14.23
CA ILE A 83 -3.63 7.02 -14.98
C ILE A 83 -2.79 6.85 -16.25
N ARG A 84 -1.72 6.04 -16.15
CA ARG A 84 -0.77 5.88 -17.25
C ARG A 84 -0.31 4.43 -17.34
N ALA A 85 -0.27 3.90 -18.57
CA ALA A 85 0.24 2.55 -18.78
C ALA A 85 1.74 2.46 -18.43
N HIS A 86 2.14 1.33 -17.87
CA HIS A 86 3.53 1.03 -17.54
C HIS A 86 3.82 -0.43 -17.90
N LYS A 87 4.96 -0.67 -18.52
CA LYS A 87 5.35 -2.03 -18.93
C LYS A 87 6.41 -2.63 -18.04
N GLU A 88 7.51 -1.94 -17.86
CA GLU A 88 8.66 -2.41 -17.11
C GLU A 88 9.36 -1.25 -16.43
N GLY A 89 10.05 -1.56 -15.34
CA GLY A 89 10.89 -0.64 -14.62
C GLY A 89 10.35 -0.31 -13.25
N ARG A 90 11.17 0.39 -12.49
CA ARG A 90 10.89 0.68 -11.09
C ARG A 90 9.75 1.67 -10.94
N LEU A 91 8.83 1.31 -10.06
CA LEU A 91 7.75 2.16 -9.59
C LEU A 91 8.06 2.60 -8.16
N HIS A 92 7.75 3.85 -7.86
CA HIS A 92 7.87 4.42 -6.52
C HIS A 92 6.49 4.59 -5.93
N VAL A 93 6.30 4.05 -4.73
CA VAL A 93 5.02 4.06 -4.02
C VAL A 93 5.16 4.98 -2.81
N LYS A 94 4.24 5.92 -2.66
CA LYS A 94 4.24 6.83 -1.50
C LYS A 94 2.82 7.01 -0.99
N ALA A 95 2.63 6.72 0.29
CA ALA A 95 1.35 6.86 0.96
C ALA A 95 1.45 7.82 2.14
N TRP A 96 0.40 8.62 2.35
CA TRP A 96 0.30 9.56 3.47
C TRP A 96 -1.16 9.77 3.85
N PRO A 97 -1.43 10.16 5.12
CA PRO A 97 -2.81 10.39 5.54
C PRO A 97 -3.34 11.72 5.05
N ILE A 98 -4.62 11.72 4.65
CA ILE A 98 -5.41 12.93 4.44
C ILE A 98 -6.11 13.29 5.76
N HIS A 99 -6.57 12.27 6.49
CA HIS A 99 -7.25 12.43 7.76
C HIS A 99 -6.97 11.22 8.66
N GLN A 100 -6.65 11.48 9.91
CA GLN A 100 -6.45 10.45 10.93
C GLN A 100 -7.37 10.76 12.10
N GLY A 101 -8.55 10.16 12.09
CA GLY A 101 -9.56 10.33 13.11
C GLY A 101 -9.52 9.24 14.17
N ARG A 102 -10.35 9.39 15.19
CA ARG A 102 -10.45 8.43 16.31
C ARG A 102 -10.96 7.06 15.86
N THR A 103 -11.92 7.02 14.95
CA THR A 103 -12.54 5.77 14.50
C THR A 103 -12.13 5.37 13.10
N GLY A 104 -11.68 6.31 12.28
CA GLY A 104 -11.35 6.04 10.89
C GLY A 104 -10.28 6.96 10.35
N GLN A 105 -9.68 6.53 9.25
CA GLN A 105 -8.61 7.25 8.57
C GLN A 105 -8.88 7.25 7.06
N LEU A 106 -8.41 8.30 6.41
CA LEU A 106 -8.38 8.38 4.96
C LEU A 106 -6.94 8.63 4.54
N TRP A 107 -6.43 7.77 3.67
CA TRP A 107 -5.05 7.84 3.18
C TRP A 107 -5.03 7.98 1.67
N GLN A 108 -3.98 8.57 1.16
CA GLN A 108 -3.70 8.65 -0.27
C GLN A 108 -2.40 7.92 -0.59
N CYS A 109 -2.35 7.31 -1.76
CA CYS A 109 -1.16 6.66 -2.28
C CYS A 109 -0.94 7.09 -3.72
N ASP A 110 0.25 7.59 -4.01
CA ASP A 110 0.70 7.91 -5.37
C ASP A 110 1.75 6.91 -5.80
N ILE A 111 1.63 6.45 -7.04
CA ILE A 111 2.61 5.55 -7.67
C ILE A 111 3.16 6.24 -8.90
N THR A 112 4.48 6.43 -8.94
CA THR A 112 5.18 7.16 -9.99
C THR A 112 6.24 6.29 -10.64
N ARG A 113 6.58 6.63 -11.89
CA ARG A 113 7.69 6.02 -12.62
C ARG A 113 9.01 6.70 -12.27
N GLU A 114 10.11 6.14 -12.75
CA GLU A 114 11.45 6.72 -12.59
C GLU A 114 11.55 8.14 -13.15
N ASP A 115 10.79 8.46 -14.20
CA ASP A 115 10.76 9.82 -14.77
C ASP A 115 9.89 10.79 -13.94
N GLY A 116 9.32 10.34 -12.82
CA GLY A 116 8.47 11.14 -11.94
C GLY A 116 7.01 11.25 -12.37
N LYS A 117 6.63 10.64 -13.49
CA LYS A 117 5.24 10.72 -13.97
C LYS A 117 4.33 9.81 -13.16
N LEU A 118 3.15 10.31 -12.83
CA LEU A 118 2.14 9.58 -12.07
C LEU A 118 1.55 8.45 -12.93
N VAL A 119 1.56 7.24 -12.38
CA VAL A 119 1.04 6.03 -13.05
C VAL A 119 -0.32 5.64 -12.47
N ALA A 120 -0.46 5.75 -11.15
CA ALA A 120 -1.69 5.44 -10.45
C ALA A 120 -1.80 6.29 -9.19
N GLN A 121 -3.04 6.51 -8.75
CA GLN A 121 -3.32 7.26 -7.54
C GLN A 121 -4.52 6.64 -6.84
N GLY A 122 -4.37 6.32 -5.57
CA GLY A 122 -5.40 5.66 -4.81
C GLY A 122 -5.75 6.40 -3.53
N ARG A 123 -7.00 6.26 -3.11
CA ARG A 123 -7.46 6.64 -1.79
C ARG A 123 -8.03 5.42 -1.10
N VAL A 124 -7.61 5.22 0.14
CA VAL A 124 -8.03 4.08 0.94
C VAL A 124 -8.64 4.61 2.23
N ARG A 125 -9.85 4.16 2.51
CA ARG A 125 -10.53 4.46 3.75
C ARG A 125 -10.38 3.26 4.67
N LEU A 126 -9.99 3.52 5.92
CA LEU A 126 -9.69 2.47 6.89
C LEU A 126 -10.43 2.75 8.21
N GLN A 127 -10.71 1.68 8.93
CA GLN A 127 -11.31 1.76 10.25
C GLN A 127 -10.32 1.28 11.30
N ASN A 128 -10.23 2.02 12.40
CA ASN A 128 -9.42 1.63 13.54
C ASN A 128 -10.21 0.60 14.35
N VAL A 129 -9.60 -0.57 14.57
CA VAL A 129 -10.22 -1.66 15.34
C VAL A 129 -9.26 -2.18 16.39
N SER A 130 -9.80 -2.68 17.49
CA SER A 130 -8.97 -3.23 18.55
C SER A 130 -8.29 -4.51 18.07
N LEU A 131 -7.02 -4.66 18.42
CA LEU A 131 -6.30 -5.90 18.19
C LEU A 131 -6.98 -7.02 18.99
N PRO A 132 -7.09 -8.25 18.42
CA PRO A 132 -7.56 -9.39 19.20
C PRO A 132 -6.68 -9.60 20.42
N SER A 133 -7.28 -9.94 21.57
CA SER A 133 -6.51 -10.31 22.75
C SER A 133 -5.85 -11.67 22.54
N ALA A 134 -4.74 -11.92 23.26
CA ALA A 134 -4.05 -13.20 23.18
C ALA A 134 -4.92 -14.38 23.63
N ASP A 135 -5.99 -14.10 24.38
CA ASP A 135 -6.93 -15.09 24.90
C ASP A 135 -8.18 -15.28 24.01
N ALA A 136 -8.25 -14.54 22.91
CA ALA A 136 -9.40 -14.60 22.00
C ALA A 136 -9.29 -15.78 21.02
#